data_fd10ee16664b9e6feb730c7e357db1d2
#
_entry.id   fd10ee16664b9e6feb730c7e357db1d2
#
_cell.length_a   1.000
_cell.length_b   1.000
_cell.length_c   1.000
_cell.angle_alpha   90.00
_cell.angle_beta   90.00
_cell.angle_gamma   90.00
#
_symmetry.space_group_name_H-M   'P 1'
#
loop_
_entity.id
_entity.type
_entity.pdbx_description
1 polymer ?
#
loop_
_entity_poly.entity_id
_entity_poly.type
_entity_poly.pdbx_seq_one_letter_code
_entity_poly.pdbx_strand_id
1 'polypeptide(L)'
;MIESFAPIYDKNCRVLILGSCPSVQSLAKGEYYGNRQNRFWRVMFRLLGEEYSDDYSVKTGMLLRHGVALWDTIGSCARQGSLDSAIKDVRPNDVAALIRDGGVRCVALNGGKAKAVFRQQVDADVVFLPSTSPANARMDFETLFSVWQKALSPYLY
;
A
#
# COMPACT_ATOMS: atom_id res chain seq x y z
N MET A 1 20.52 -1.20 -6.10
CA MET A 1 19.13 -1.35 -6.66
C MET A 1 18.19 -1.84 -5.57
N ILE A 2 17.01 -1.25 -5.51
CA ILE A 2 15.98 -1.64 -4.56
C ILE A 2 14.99 -2.56 -5.27
N GLU A 3 14.62 -3.66 -4.60
CA GLU A 3 13.56 -4.55 -5.08
C GLU A 3 12.40 -4.52 -4.10
N SER A 4 11.18 -4.52 -4.61
CA SER A 4 9.99 -4.59 -3.77
C SER A 4 9.82 -5.98 -3.16
N PHE A 5 9.02 -6.05 -2.10
CA PHE A 5 8.68 -7.33 -1.48
C PHE A 5 7.67 -8.11 -2.32
N ALA A 6 7.55 -9.40 -2.03
CA ALA A 6 6.45 -10.20 -2.55
C ALA A 6 5.10 -9.59 -2.10
N PRO A 7 4.03 -9.70 -2.89
CA PRO A 7 2.74 -9.19 -2.47
C PRO A 7 2.18 -9.96 -1.27
N ILE A 8 1.50 -9.25 -0.40
CA ILE A 8 0.62 -9.86 0.59
C ILE A 8 -0.72 -10.04 -0.11
N TYR A 9 -1.09 -11.29 -0.41
CA TYR A 9 -2.22 -11.54 -1.29
C TYR A 9 -2.75 -12.96 -1.12
N ASP A 10 -4.07 -13.11 -1.19
CA ASP A 10 -4.73 -14.38 -1.44
C ASP A 10 -5.92 -14.17 -2.39
N LYS A 11 -6.55 -15.25 -2.83
CA LYS A 11 -7.62 -15.20 -3.82
C LYS A 11 -8.92 -14.57 -3.30
N ASN A 12 -9.02 -14.33 -2.00
CA ASN A 12 -10.20 -13.71 -1.38
C ASN A 12 -10.06 -12.19 -1.28
N CYS A 13 -8.91 -11.63 -1.65
CA CYS A 13 -8.68 -10.20 -1.60
C CYS A 13 -9.52 -9.46 -2.64
N ARG A 14 -10.15 -8.35 -2.21
CA ARG A 14 -10.94 -7.47 -3.06
C ARG A 14 -10.33 -6.11 -3.26
N VAL A 15 -9.53 -5.68 -2.31
CA VAL A 15 -8.83 -4.41 -2.35
C VAL A 15 -7.34 -4.70 -2.45
N LEU A 16 -6.67 -4.08 -3.41
CA LEU A 16 -5.21 -4.10 -3.50
C LEU A 16 -4.70 -2.70 -3.25
N ILE A 17 -3.96 -2.52 -2.18
CA ILE A 17 -3.31 -1.23 -1.87
C ILE A 17 -1.91 -1.27 -2.44
N LEU A 18 -1.55 -0.26 -3.22
CA LEU A 18 -0.24 -0.15 -3.85
C LEU A 18 0.51 1.06 -3.31
N GLY A 19 1.69 0.81 -2.74
CA GLY A 19 2.68 1.84 -2.48
C GLY A 19 3.60 2.06 -3.69
N SER A 20 4.62 2.88 -3.52
CA SER A 20 5.64 3.10 -4.55
C SER A 20 6.75 2.05 -4.46
N CYS A 21 7.58 2.12 -3.45
CA CYS A 21 8.58 1.10 -3.15
C CYS A 21 9.00 1.19 -1.66
N PRO A 22 9.65 0.14 -1.11
CA PRO A 22 9.97 0.11 0.31
C PRO A 22 10.88 1.24 0.75
N SER A 23 10.63 1.82 1.93
CA SER A 23 11.55 2.76 2.59
C SER A 23 12.81 2.06 3.06
N VAL A 24 13.81 2.85 3.48
CA VAL A 24 15.04 2.31 4.08
C VAL A 24 14.69 1.45 5.30
N GLN A 25 13.79 1.91 6.16
CA GLN A 25 13.37 1.17 7.35
C GLN A 25 12.64 -0.12 6.99
N SER A 26 11.79 -0.09 5.97
CA SER A 26 11.08 -1.28 5.48
C SER A 26 12.06 -2.32 4.95
N LEU A 27 13.05 -1.90 4.17
CA LEU A 27 14.09 -2.80 3.64
C LEU A 27 14.89 -3.44 4.77
N ALA A 28 15.24 -2.67 5.81
CA ALA A 28 15.99 -3.18 6.95
C ALA A 28 15.22 -4.24 7.74
N LYS A 29 13.89 -4.09 7.85
CA LYS A 29 13.02 -5.00 8.60
C LYS A 29 12.44 -6.13 7.75
N GLY A 30 12.42 -6.00 6.43
CA GLY A 30 11.69 -6.90 5.56
C GLY A 30 10.19 -6.79 5.71
N GLU A 31 9.67 -5.59 6.01
CA GLU A 31 8.26 -5.36 6.34
C GLU A 31 7.70 -4.17 5.58
N TYR A 32 6.48 -4.32 5.03
CA TYR A 32 5.77 -3.20 4.44
C TYR A 32 5.50 -2.13 5.50
N TYR A 33 5.75 -0.88 5.13
CA TYR A 33 5.51 0.28 6.01
C TYR A 33 6.22 0.12 7.36
N GLY A 34 7.50 -0.28 7.31
CA GLY A 34 8.32 -0.54 8.49
C GLY A 34 8.80 0.71 9.21
N ASN A 35 8.69 1.90 8.60
CA ASN A 35 8.97 3.16 9.28
C ASN A 35 7.85 3.45 10.29
N ARG A 36 8.20 3.56 11.57
CA ARG A 36 7.22 3.80 12.65
C ARG A 36 6.42 5.08 12.48
N GLN A 37 6.95 6.07 11.79
CA GLN A 37 6.26 7.33 11.52
C GLN A 37 5.26 7.22 10.38
N ASN A 38 5.30 6.14 9.59
CA ASN A 38 4.30 5.89 8.56
C ASN A 38 2.99 5.50 9.22
N ARG A 39 1.90 6.15 8.82
CA ARG A 39 0.59 5.99 9.44
C ARG A 39 -0.23 4.83 8.86
N PHE A 40 0.31 4.09 7.88
CA PHE A 40 -0.44 3.05 7.17
C PHE A 40 -1.09 2.04 8.12
N TRP A 41 -0.30 1.43 9.01
CA TRP A 41 -0.82 0.40 9.89
C TRP A 41 -1.85 0.94 10.87
N ARG A 42 -1.64 2.14 11.42
CA ARG A 42 -2.62 2.78 12.31
C ARG A 42 -3.93 3.08 11.60
N VAL A 43 -3.86 3.55 10.35
CA VAL A 43 -5.06 3.76 9.52
C VAL A 43 -5.79 2.44 9.30
N MET A 44 -5.07 1.38 8.91
CA MET A 44 -5.70 0.10 8.57
C MET A 44 -6.31 -0.60 9.78
N PHE A 45 -5.64 -0.62 10.92
CA PHE A 45 -6.22 -1.20 12.14
C PHE A 45 -7.53 -0.51 12.52
N ARG A 46 -7.54 0.81 12.50
CA ARG A 46 -8.75 1.58 12.82
C ARG A 46 -9.85 1.35 11.78
N LEU A 47 -9.50 1.35 10.50
CA LEU A 47 -10.46 1.17 9.41
C LEU A 47 -11.10 -0.20 9.45
N LEU A 48 -10.34 -1.23 9.78
CA LEU A 48 -10.82 -2.61 9.86
C LEU A 48 -11.38 -2.98 11.24
N GLY A 49 -11.36 -2.04 12.20
CA GLY A 49 -11.99 -2.23 13.50
C GLY A 49 -11.26 -3.20 14.42
N GLU A 50 -9.94 -3.35 14.27
CA GLU A 50 -9.14 -4.24 15.12
C GLU A 50 -8.18 -3.45 15.99
N GLU A 51 -7.83 -4.03 17.15
CA GLU A 51 -6.89 -3.45 18.09
C GLU A 51 -5.48 -3.45 17.50
N TYR A 52 -4.77 -2.32 17.62
CA TYR A 52 -3.43 -2.16 17.06
C TYR A 52 -2.44 -3.14 17.67
N SER A 53 -1.59 -3.72 16.84
CA SER A 53 -0.48 -4.57 17.26
C SER A 53 0.78 -4.22 16.47
N ASP A 54 1.94 -4.28 17.13
CA ASP A 54 3.24 -4.13 16.48
C ASP A 54 3.75 -5.43 15.85
N ASP A 55 3.10 -6.56 16.12
CA ASP A 55 3.48 -7.85 15.55
C ASP A 55 3.15 -7.88 14.06
N TYR A 56 4.17 -8.07 13.23
CA TYR A 56 3.99 -8.04 11.78
C TYR A 56 3.09 -9.17 11.27
N SER A 57 3.17 -10.35 11.89
CA SER A 57 2.29 -11.47 11.51
C SER A 57 0.82 -11.15 11.82
N VAL A 58 0.55 -10.43 12.89
CA VAL A 58 -0.80 -9.93 13.21
C VAL A 58 -1.25 -8.91 12.18
N LYS A 59 -0.37 -7.98 11.81
CA LYS A 59 -0.65 -6.96 10.79
C LYS A 59 -1.06 -7.57 9.46
N THR A 60 -0.25 -8.47 8.93
CA THR A 60 -0.50 -9.10 7.62
C THR A 60 -1.71 -10.03 7.65
N GLY A 61 -1.87 -10.79 8.73
CA GLY A 61 -3.04 -11.66 8.93
C GLY A 61 -4.34 -10.88 8.98
N MET A 62 -4.32 -9.71 9.61
CA MET A 62 -5.49 -8.81 9.67
C MET A 62 -5.90 -8.38 8.26
N LEU A 63 -4.96 -7.92 7.44
CA LEU A 63 -5.27 -7.50 6.08
C LEU A 63 -5.96 -8.62 5.29
N LEU A 64 -5.39 -9.82 5.32
CA LEU A 64 -5.92 -10.96 4.56
C LEU A 64 -7.30 -11.39 5.05
N ARG A 65 -7.54 -11.37 6.38
CA ARG A 65 -8.87 -11.70 6.93
C ARG A 65 -9.94 -10.74 6.42
N HIS A 66 -9.59 -9.50 6.17
CA HIS A 66 -10.51 -8.47 5.68
C HIS A 66 -10.49 -8.30 4.16
N GLY A 67 -9.81 -9.20 3.45
CA GLY A 67 -9.79 -9.17 2.00
C GLY A 67 -8.95 -8.05 1.40
N VAL A 68 -7.91 -7.61 2.11
CA VAL A 68 -7.02 -6.53 1.67
C VAL A 68 -5.66 -7.10 1.30
N ALA A 69 -5.24 -6.87 0.07
CA ALA A 69 -3.91 -7.20 -0.43
C ALA A 69 -3.01 -5.96 -0.43
N LEU A 70 -1.71 -6.18 -0.41
CA LEU A 70 -0.72 -5.13 -0.32
C LEU A 70 0.46 -5.44 -1.23
N TRP A 71 0.87 -4.46 -2.02
CA TRP A 71 2.03 -4.56 -2.90
C TRP A 71 2.58 -3.16 -3.19
N ASP A 72 3.59 -3.08 -4.06
CA ASP A 72 4.11 -1.81 -4.58
C ASP A 72 3.95 -1.75 -6.09
N THR A 73 3.82 -0.55 -6.63
CA THR A 73 3.77 -0.34 -8.09
C THR A 73 5.12 -0.60 -8.73
N ILE A 74 6.21 -0.36 -7.99
CA ILE A 74 7.58 -0.47 -8.47
C ILE A 74 8.16 -1.80 -8.05
N GLY A 75 8.55 -2.62 -9.03
CA GLY A 75 9.22 -3.91 -8.78
C GLY A 75 10.68 -3.72 -8.41
N SER A 76 11.38 -2.82 -9.11
CA SER A 76 12.75 -2.45 -8.79
C SER A 76 13.05 -1.02 -9.21
N CYS A 77 13.98 -0.39 -8.53
CA CYS A 77 14.39 0.98 -8.83
C CYS A 77 15.74 1.29 -8.17
N ALA A 78 16.30 2.45 -8.52
CA ALA A 78 17.44 3.04 -7.83
C ALA A 78 16.97 4.24 -7.02
N ARG A 79 17.42 4.33 -5.76
CA ARG A 79 17.05 5.44 -4.87
C ARG A 79 18.03 5.53 -3.72
N GLN A 80 18.47 6.75 -3.38
CA GLN A 80 19.17 7.02 -2.14
C GLN A 80 18.16 7.49 -1.09
N GLY A 81 18.20 6.89 0.10
CA GLY A 81 17.26 7.21 1.18
C GLY A 81 15.85 6.69 0.89
N SER A 82 14.83 7.40 1.38
CA SER A 82 13.44 6.96 1.34
C SER A 82 12.49 7.92 0.60
N LEU A 83 13.01 9.02 0.04
CA LEU A 83 12.17 10.01 -0.64
C LEU A 83 11.73 9.53 -2.02
N ASP A 84 10.44 9.64 -2.31
CA ASP A 84 9.88 9.28 -3.62
C ASP A 84 10.50 10.10 -4.75
N SER A 85 10.87 11.35 -4.51
CA SER A 85 11.52 12.20 -5.50
C SER A 85 12.91 11.72 -5.92
N ALA A 86 13.55 10.86 -5.13
CA ALA A 86 14.86 10.30 -5.42
C ALA A 86 14.81 9.02 -6.24
N ILE A 87 13.61 8.50 -6.54
CA ILE A 87 13.43 7.24 -7.27
C ILE A 87 13.80 7.41 -8.74
N LYS A 88 14.65 6.51 -9.25
CA LYS A 88 15.11 6.46 -10.64
C LYS A 88 15.13 5.02 -11.15
N ASP A 89 15.18 4.85 -12.46
CA ASP A 89 15.31 3.55 -13.14
C ASP A 89 14.22 2.57 -12.71
N VAL A 90 12.98 3.02 -12.82
CA VAL A 90 11.80 2.28 -12.36
C VAL A 90 11.47 1.12 -13.28
N ARG A 91 11.27 -0.06 -12.68
CA ARG A 91 10.68 -1.22 -13.35
C ARG A 91 9.40 -1.60 -12.58
N PRO A 92 8.23 -1.49 -13.20
CA PRO A 92 6.97 -1.74 -12.49
C PRO A 92 6.73 -3.22 -12.21
N ASN A 93 6.00 -3.52 -11.15
CA ASN A 93 5.41 -4.82 -10.91
C ASN A 93 4.25 -5.06 -11.87
N ASP A 94 4.02 -6.32 -12.25
CA ASP A 94 2.88 -6.68 -13.10
C ASP A 94 1.60 -6.82 -12.27
N VAL A 95 1.03 -5.69 -11.90
CA VAL A 95 -0.19 -5.60 -11.11
C VAL A 95 -1.38 -6.20 -11.86
N ALA A 96 -1.45 -5.99 -13.17
CA ALA A 96 -2.54 -6.51 -13.99
C ALA A 96 -2.61 -8.04 -13.93
N ALA A 97 -1.47 -8.73 -13.91
CA ALA A 97 -1.42 -10.18 -13.79
C ALA A 97 -1.99 -10.65 -12.43
N LEU A 98 -1.63 -9.96 -11.34
CA LEU A 98 -2.13 -10.30 -10.02
C LEU A 98 -3.65 -10.12 -9.93
N ILE A 99 -4.19 -9.06 -10.51
CA ILE A 99 -5.63 -8.78 -10.53
C ILE A 99 -6.39 -9.84 -11.34
N ARG A 100 -5.85 -10.27 -12.46
CA ARG A 100 -6.47 -11.32 -13.28
C ARG A 100 -6.59 -12.66 -12.55
N ASP A 101 -5.68 -12.93 -11.60
CA ASP A 101 -5.65 -14.18 -10.85
C ASP A 101 -6.73 -14.26 -9.75
N GLY A 102 -7.29 -13.14 -9.34
CA GLY A 102 -8.15 -13.10 -8.17
C GLY A 102 -9.37 -12.19 -8.30
N GLY A 103 -10.00 -11.91 -7.16
CA GLY A 103 -11.25 -11.16 -7.07
C GLY A 103 -11.08 -9.69 -6.75
N VAL A 104 -9.95 -9.08 -7.03
CA VAL A 104 -9.70 -7.66 -6.72
C VAL A 104 -10.68 -6.78 -7.49
N ARG A 105 -11.41 -5.92 -6.76
CA ARG A 105 -12.38 -4.97 -7.31
C ARG A 105 -11.91 -3.54 -7.25
N CYS A 106 -10.94 -3.25 -6.39
CA CYS A 106 -10.42 -1.90 -6.17
C CYS A 106 -8.90 -1.94 -6.06
N VAL A 107 -8.24 -1.11 -6.86
CA VAL A 107 -6.82 -0.82 -6.74
C VAL A 107 -6.71 0.56 -6.10
N ALA A 108 -6.12 0.63 -4.91
CA ALA A 108 -5.98 1.86 -4.16
C ALA A 108 -4.51 2.31 -4.17
N LEU A 109 -4.25 3.47 -4.74
CA LEU A 109 -2.89 3.99 -4.91
C LEU A 109 -2.54 4.91 -3.75
N ASN A 110 -1.58 4.48 -2.93
CA ASN A 110 -1.14 5.20 -1.73
C ASN A 110 -0.09 6.24 -2.10
N GLY A 111 -0.53 7.46 -2.34
CA GLY A 111 0.33 8.60 -2.57
C GLY A 111 0.60 8.91 -4.05
N GLY A 112 1.25 10.06 -4.27
CA GLY A 112 1.43 10.61 -5.61
C GLY A 112 2.40 9.83 -6.49
N LYS A 113 3.44 9.20 -5.91
CA LYS A 113 4.40 8.43 -6.70
C LYS A 113 3.77 7.12 -7.20
N ALA A 114 3.01 6.43 -6.35
CA ALA A 114 2.26 5.26 -6.78
C ALA A 114 1.31 5.61 -7.93
N LYS A 115 0.59 6.72 -7.80
CA LYS A 115 -0.28 7.24 -8.87
C LYS A 115 0.48 7.54 -10.15
N ALA A 116 1.64 8.17 -10.06
CA ALA A 116 2.44 8.56 -11.21
C ALA A 116 3.00 7.35 -11.97
N VAL A 117 3.37 6.29 -11.27
CA VAL A 117 3.99 5.10 -11.86
C VAL A 117 2.95 4.14 -12.42
N PHE A 118 1.79 4.03 -11.78
CA PHE A 118 0.78 3.04 -12.17
C PHE A 118 0.13 3.43 -13.50
N ARG A 119 0.45 2.68 -14.56
CA ARG A 119 -0.01 2.93 -15.93
C ARG A 119 -0.75 1.76 -16.54
N GLN A 120 -0.93 0.67 -15.80
CA GLN A 120 -1.53 -0.54 -16.32
C GLN A 120 -3.04 -0.42 -16.39
N GLN A 121 -3.62 -1.07 -17.40
CA GLN A 121 -5.08 -1.20 -17.48
C GLN A 121 -5.52 -2.44 -16.71
N VAL A 122 -6.49 -2.25 -15.83
CA VAL A 122 -6.99 -3.32 -14.96
C VAL A 122 -8.51 -3.31 -14.98
N ASP A 123 -9.09 -4.49 -14.81
CA ASP A 123 -10.53 -4.65 -14.67
C ASP A 123 -10.93 -4.51 -13.20
N ALA A 124 -10.73 -3.33 -12.67
CA ALA A 124 -11.02 -2.95 -11.29
C ALA A 124 -11.13 -1.44 -11.20
N ASP A 125 -11.86 -0.95 -10.20
CA ASP A 125 -11.87 0.48 -9.90
C ASP A 125 -10.49 0.91 -9.40
N VAL A 126 -10.04 2.09 -9.82
CA VAL A 126 -8.77 2.65 -9.35
C VAL A 126 -9.07 3.91 -8.56
N VAL A 127 -8.65 3.92 -7.29
CA VAL A 127 -8.84 5.07 -6.40
C VAL A 127 -7.48 5.62 -5.97
N PHE A 128 -7.43 6.94 -5.77
CA PHE A 128 -6.22 7.63 -5.36
C PHE A 128 -6.36 8.06 -3.90
N LEU A 129 -5.38 7.67 -3.08
CA LEU A 129 -5.40 7.95 -1.65
C LEU A 129 -4.25 8.89 -1.29
N PRO A 130 -4.46 9.80 -0.34
CA PRO A 130 -3.36 10.60 0.19
C PRO A 130 -2.34 9.70 0.88
N SER A 131 -1.07 10.06 0.76
CA SER A 131 0.04 9.26 1.26
C SER A 131 0.01 9.12 2.79
N THR A 132 0.25 7.91 3.27
CA THR A 132 0.45 7.63 4.70
C THR A 132 1.86 7.99 5.17
N SER A 133 2.76 8.32 4.27
CA SER A 133 4.15 8.70 4.57
C SER A 133 4.21 9.91 5.51
N PRO A 134 5.19 9.95 6.43
CA PRO A 134 5.43 11.15 7.23
C PRO A 134 5.79 12.38 6.38
N ALA A 135 6.22 12.20 5.13
CA ALA A 135 6.44 13.30 4.20
C ALA A 135 5.15 14.06 3.87
N ASN A 136 3.98 13.45 4.02
CA ASN A 136 2.68 14.12 3.88
C ASN A 136 2.25 14.75 5.23
N ALA A 137 3.07 15.66 5.73
CA ALA A 137 2.89 16.22 7.08
C ALA A 137 1.72 17.19 7.19
N ARG A 138 1.20 17.71 6.06
CA ARG A 138 0.08 18.68 6.06
C ARG A 138 -1.25 18.07 6.45
N MET A 139 -1.40 16.77 6.24
CA MET A 139 -2.64 16.07 6.54
C MET A 139 -2.51 15.40 7.91
N ASP A 140 -3.37 15.76 8.86
CA ASP A 140 -3.38 15.12 10.17
C ASP A 140 -3.99 13.71 10.08
N PHE A 141 -3.84 12.93 11.16
CA PHE A 141 -4.28 11.54 11.17
C PHE A 141 -5.80 11.41 10.95
N GLU A 142 -6.60 12.22 11.60
CA GLU A 142 -8.07 12.11 11.51
C GLU A 142 -8.55 12.42 10.08
N THR A 143 -7.97 13.40 9.43
CA THR A 143 -8.28 13.73 8.04
C THR A 143 -7.84 12.61 7.11
N LEU A 144 -6.64 12.11 7.29
CA LEU A 144 -6.09 10.99 6.51
C LEU A 144 -6.99 9.76 6.64
N PHE A 145 -7.31 9.38 7.87
CA PHE A 145 -8.18 8.23 8.14
C PHE A 145 -9.54 8.39 7.47
N SER A 146 -10.15 9.57 7.61
CA SER A 146 -11.48 9.85 7.03
C SER A 146 -11.49 9.68 5.51
N VAL A 147 -10.48 10.18 4.82
CA VAL A 147 -10.37 10.04 3.37
C VAL A 147 -10.21 8.58 2.96
N TRP A 148 -9.34 7.84 3.65
CA TRP A 148 -9.12 6.42 3.40
C TRP A 148 -10.39 5.61 3.65
N GLN A 149 -11.08 5.88 4.75
CA GLN A 149 -12.32 5.18 5.10
C GLN A 149 -13.39 5.39 4.03
N LYS A 150 -13.60 6.62 3.61
CA LYS A 150 -14.59 6.94 2.56
C LYS A 150 -14.30 6.22 1.26
N ALA A 151 -13.03 6.20 0.85
CA ALA A 151 -12.64 5.60 -0.42
C ALA A 151 -12.75 4.07 -0.41
N LEU A 152 -12.39 3.42 0.70
CA LEU A 152 -12.28 1.96 0.78
C LEU A 152 -13.53 1.26 1.30
N SER A 153 -14.37 1.93 2.11
CA SER A 153 -15.55 1.32 2.71
C SER A 153 -16.48 0.62 1.71
N PRO A 154 -16.71 1.14 0.49
CA PRO A 154 -17.57 0.44 -0.47
C PRO A 154 -17.07 -0.96 -0.88
N TYR A 155 -15.78 -1.25 -0.68
CA TYR A 155 -15.15 -2.51 -1.09
C TYR A 155 -14.86 -3.43 0.09
N LEU A 156 -15.09 -2.97 1.30
CA LEU A 156 -14.85 -3.73 2.54
C LEU A 156 -16.19 -4.14 3.17
N TYR A 157 -16.15 -5.20 3.97
CA TYR A 157 -17.33 -5.63 4.74
C TYR A 157 -17.21 -5.22 6.18
#